data_a9d8e904d8d8bf835cd2d63e2d99b500
#
_entry.id   a9d8e904d8d8bf835cd2d63e2d99b500
#
_cell.length_a   1.000
_cell.length_b   1.000
_cell.length_c   1.000
_cell.angle_alpha   90.00
_cell.angle_beta   90.00
_cell.angle_gamma   90.00
#
_symmetry.space_group_name_H-M   'P 1'
#
loop_
_entity.id
_entity.type
_entity.pdbx_description
1 polymer ?
#
loop_
_entity_poly.entity_id
_entity_poly.type
_entity_poly.pdbx_seq_one_letter_code
_entity_poly.pdbx_strand_id
1 'polypeptide(L)'
;MDTFSLPDLLLSDLFLAKNNSYNNAEGKEKISNMIKVATLTRKGFIAGDISTVMSPRTVLHWAENAEIFKDIGYAFRVTFLNKCDDIEKNIIAEYYQRCFGEELPESLANIQI
;
A
#
# COMPACT_ATOMS: atom_id res chain seq x y z
N MET A 1 -2.92 21.01 -2.42
CA MET A 1 -3.29 19.88 -3.29
C MET A 1 -3.80 18.73 -2.48
N ASP A 2 -4.79 18.15 -2.97
CA ASP A 2 -5.50 17.13 -2.23
C ASP A 2 -4.68 15.88 -2.02
N THR A 3 -4.91 15.25 -0.89
CA THR A 3 -4.31 13.96 -0.60
C THR A 3 -4.83 12.89 -1.54
N PHE A 4 -6.11 12.96 -1.85
CA PHE A 4 -6.77 11.97 -2.72
C PHE A 4 -7.28 12.66 -3.98
N SER A 5 -6.98 12.06 -5.11
CA SER A 5 -7.58 12.48 -6.36
C SER A 5 -8.94 11.81 -6.50
N LEU A 6 -9.76 12.32 -7.41
CA LEU A 6 -11.06 11.71 -7.68
C LEU A 6 -10.94 10.24 -8.09
N PRO A 7 -9.98 9.88 -8.96
CA PRO A 7 -9.81 8.45 -9.29
C PRO A 7 -9.52 7.56 -8.10
N ASP A 8 -8.77 8.07 -7.10
CA ASP A 8 -8.47 7.28 -5.91
C ASP A 8 -9.73 7.01 -5.10
N LEU A 9 -10.62 8.02 -4.99
CA LEU A 9 -11.87 7.84 -4.28
C LEU A 9 -12.78 6.85 -4.99
N LEU A 10 -12.83 6.92 -6.32
CA LEU A 10 -13.61 5.97 -7.10
C LEU A 10 -13.06 4.56 -6.97
N LEU A 11 -11.75 4.42 -6.94
CA LEU A 11 -11.11 3.12 -6.77
C LEU A 11 -11.53 2.50 -5.43
N SER A 12 -11.52 3.29 -4.37
CA SER A 12 -11.90 2.80 -3.06
C SER A 12 -13.35 2.30 -3.06
N ASP A 13 -14.26 3.06 -3.68
CA ASP A 13 -15.66 2.66 -3.74
C ASP A 13 -15.83 1.37 -4.53
N LEU A 14 -15.14 1.25 -5.66
CA LEU A 14 -15.24 0.06 -6.49
C LEU A 14 -14.70 -1.16 -5.76
N PHE A 15 -13.59 -0.99 -5.05
CA PHE A 15 -13.02 -2.10 -4.31
C PHE A 15 -13.97 -2.56 -3.21
N LEU A 16 -14.56 -1.64 -2.47
CA LEU A 16 -15.47 -1.99 -1.39
C LEU A 16 -16.71 -2.68 -1.92
N ALA A 17 -17.17 -2.29 -3.11
CA ALA A 17 -18.33 -2.95 -3.72
C ALA A 17 -18.04 -4.41 -4.06
N LYS A 18 -16.78 -4.71 -4.43
CA LYS A 18 -16.42 -6.07 -4.82
C LYS A 18 -15.99 -6.93 -3.65
N ASN A 19 -15.47 -6.32 -2.59
CA ASN A 19 -14.84 -7.05 -1.49
C ASN A 19 -15.48 -6.67 -0.16
N ASN A 20 -16.54 -7.38 0.19
CA ASN A 20 -17.30 -7.08 1.39
C ASN A 20 -16.49 -7.17 2.67
N SER A 21 -15.38 -7.93 2.65
CA SER A 21 -14.55 -8.05 3.84
C SER A 21 -13.97 -6.72 4.28
N TYR A 22 -13.86 -5.75 3.37
CA TYR A 22 -13.38 -4.41 3.70
C TYR A 22 -14.50 -3.42 3.92
N ASN A 23 -15.75 -3.84 3.81
CA ASN A 23 -16.87 -2.93 3.88
C ASN A 23 -17.34 -2.74 5.32
N ASN A 24 -16.45 -2.23 6.16
CA ASN A 24 -16.75 -1.88 7.54
C ASN A 24 -15.78 -0.78 7.93
N ALA A 25 -15.95 -0.21 9.14
CA ALA A 25 -15.15 0.94 9.54
C ALA A 25 -13.65 0.64 9.52
N GLU A 26 -13.26 -0.51 10.05
CA GLU A 26 -11.87 -0.90 10.10
C GLU A 26 -11.30 -1.14 8.70
N GLY A 27 -12.06 -1.82 7.86
CA GLY A 27 -11.63 -2.09 6.50
C GLY A 27 -11.50 -0.82 5.68
N LYS A 28 -12.43 0.10 5.84
CA LYS A 28 -12.36 1.37 5.12
C LYS A 28 -11.16 2.18 5.55
N GLU A 29 -10.79 2.13 6.82
CA GLU A 29 -9.60 2.80 7.29
C GLU A 29 -8.34 2.19 6.66
N LYS A 30 -8.29 0.87 6.56
CA LYS A 30 -7.16 0.20 5.94
C LYS A 30 -7.02 0.60 4.47
N ILE A 31 -8.13 0.64 3.74
CA ILE A 31 -8.11 1.07 2.34
C ILE A 31 -7.65 2.52 2.22
N SER A 32 -8.14 3.37 3.12
CA SER A 32 -7.70 4.77 3.12
C SER A 32 -6.21 4.88 3.33
N ASN A 33 -5.65 4.10 4.25
CA ASN A 33 -4.22 4.11 4.51
C ASN A 33 -3.43 3.60 3.32
N MET A 34 -3.93 2.59 2.62
CA MET A 34 -3.28 2.09 1.42
C MET A 34 -3.22 3.17 0.34
N ILE A 35 -4.31 3.92 0.18
CA ILE A 35 -4.34 5.00 -0.79
C ILE A 35 -3.36 6.10 -0.39
N LYS A 36 -3.22 6.35 0.91
CA LYS A 36 -2.24 7.34 1.38
C LYS A 36 -0.83 6.92 1.05
N VAL A 37 -0.50 5.63 1.19
CA VAL A 37 0.82 5.15 0.80
C VAL A 37 1.04 5.37 -0.70
N ALA A 38 0.04 5.04 -1.51
CA ALA A 38 0.16 5.26 -2.95
C ALA A 38 0.37 6.74 -3.27
N THR A 39 -0.32 7.63 -2.56
CA THR A 39 -0.16 9.06 -2.75
C THR A 39 1.26 9.49 -2.39
N LEU A 40 1.82 8.94 -1.31
CA LEU A 40 3.19 9.27 -0.93
C LEU A 40 4.20 8.80 -1.98
N THR A 41 3.98 7.61 -2.58
CA THR A 41 4.88 7.18 -3.65
C THR A 41 4.81 8.13 -4.85
N ARG A 42 3.62 8.63 -5.15
CA ARG A 42 3.46 9.58 -6.25
C ARG A 42 4.21 10.87 -5.95
N LYS A 43 4.09 11.37 -4.73
CA LYS A 43 4.79 12.59 -4.34
C LYS A 43 6.30 12.38 -4.34
N GLY A 44 6.75 11.22 -3.85
CA GLY A 44 8.17 10.90 -3.84
C GLY A 44 8.74 10.79 -5.25
N PHE A 45 7.96 10.24 -6.16
CA PHE A 45 8.38 10.15 -7.56
C PHE A 45 8.54 11.54 -8.18
N ILE A 46 7.56 12.41 -7.95
CA ILE A 46 7.60 13.78 -8.48
C ILE A 46 8.77 14.53 -7.89
N ALA A 47 9.09 14.33 -6.62
CA ALA A 47 10.20 14.98 -5.96
C ALA A 47 11.56 14.39 -6.35
N GLY A 48 11.56 13.25 -7.02
CA GLY A 48 12.81 12.60 -7.41
C GLY A 48 13.40 11.70 -6.35
N ASP A 49 12.66 11.39 -5.31
CA ASP A 49 13.16 10.55 -4.22
C ASP A 49 13.10 9.07 -4.55
N ILE A 50 12.14 8.67 -5.37
CA ILE A 50 11.99 7.28 -5.79
C ILE A 50 11.65 7.24 -7.26
N SER A 51 11.83 6.07 -7.87
CA SER A 51 11.64 5.89 -9.30
C SER A 51 10.41 5.05 -9.64
N THR A 52 9.68 4.59 -8.64
CA THR A 52 8.52 3.71 -8.85
C THR A 52 7.29 4.33 -8.20
N VAL A 53 6.16 4.28 -8.91
CA VAL A 53 4.89 4.82 -8.41
C VAL A 53 3.91 3.68 -8.25
N MET A 54 3.17 3.69 -7.14
CA MET A 54 2.11 2.72 -6.93
C MET A 54 0.87 3.19 -7.68
N SER A 55 0.45 2.40 -8.67
CA SER A 55 -0.73 2.70 -9.46
C SER A 55 -1.99 2.26 -8.73
N PRO A 56 -3.17 2.75 -9.16
CA PRO A 56 -4.42 2.25 -8.57
C PRO A 56 -4.58 0.75 -8.69
N ARG A 57 -4.14 0.16 -9.79
CA ARG A 57 -4.22 -1.30 -9.95
C ARG A 57 -3.35 -2.01 -8.92
N THR A 58 -2.19 -1.44 -8.61
CA THR A 58 -1.32 -2.02 -7.58
C THR A 58 -1.99 -1.96 -6.22
N VAL A 59 -2.70 -0.88 -5.92
CA VAL A 59 -3.44 -0.80 -4.65
C VAL A 59 -4.48 -1.90 -4.56
N LEU A 60 -5.20 -2.16 -5.65
CA LEU A 60 -6.18 -3.25 -5.67
C LEU A 60 -5.51 -4.59 -5.42
N HIS A 61 -4.39 -4.85 -6.08
CA HIS A 61 -3.67 -6.11 -5.89
C HIS A 61 -3.17 -6.24 -4.46
N TRP A 62 -2.69 -5.15 -3.90
CA TRP A 62 -2.24 -5.14 -2.51
C TRP A 62 -3.39 -5.52 -1.57
N ALA A 63 -4.54 -4.89 -1.75
CA ALA A 63 -5.67 -5.16 -0.88
C ALA A 63 -6.16 -6.60 -1.02
N GLU A 64 -6.17 -7.13 -2.24
CA GLU A 64 -6.57 -8.51 -2.47
C GLU A 64 -5.58 -9.48 -1.83
N ASN A 65 -4.29 -9.21 -1.99
CA ASN A 65 -3.26 -10.06 -1.39
C ASN A 65 -3.29 -9.97 0.12
N ALA A 66 -3.58 -8.79 0.67
CA ALA A 66 -3.70 -8.64 2.12
C ALA A 66 -4.81 -9.52 2.67
N GLU A 67 -5.89 -9.66 1.92
CA GLU A 67 -6.99 -10.53 2.33
C GLU A 67 -6.58 -11.99 2.26
N ILE A 68 -5.87 -12.37 1.20
CA ILE A 68 -5.41 -13.75 1.03
C ILE A 68 -4.40 -14.13 2.11
N PHE A 69 -3.41 -13.28 2.35
CA PHE A 69 -2.34 -13.55 3.30
C PHE A 69 -2.72 -13.24 4.74
N LYS A 70 -3.82 -12.49 4.94
CA LYS A 70 -4.23 -12.01 6.27
C LYS A 70 -3.14 -11.16 6.91
N ASP A 71 -2.40 -10.41 6.12
CA ASP A 71 -1.25 -9.61 6.59
C ASP A 71 -1.00 -8.49 5.61
N ILE A 72 -1.34 -7.27 6.00
CA ILE A 72 -1.22 -6.10 5.12
C ILE A 72 0.24 -5.78 4.82
N GLY A 73 1.10 -5.88 5.82
CA GLY A 73 2.51 -5.56 5.62
C GLY A 73 3.22 -6.55 4.72
N TYR A 74 2.96 -7.84 4.93
CA TYR A 74 3.54 -8.86 4.08
C TYR A 74 3.05 -8.71 2.65
N ALA A 75 1.75 -8.44 2.49
CA ALA A 75 1.17 -8.24 1.16
C ALA A 75 1.81 -7.03 0.48
N PHE A 76 2.10 -5.97 1.24
CA PHE A 76 2.77 -4.79 0.68
C PHE A 76 4.15 -5.16 0.14
N ARG A 77 4.90 -5.96 0.89
CA ARG A 77 6.21 -6.40 0.43
C ARG A 77 6.13 -7.18 -0.86
N VAL A 78 5.23 -8.15 -0.91
CA VAL A 78 5.10 -9.03 -2.07
C VAL A 78 4.59 -8.28 -3.29
N THR A 79 3.63 -7.38 -3.06
CA THR A 79 2.97 -6.71 -4.17
C THR A 79 3.80 -5.55 -4.73
N PHE A 80 4.51 -4.84 -3.88
CA PHE A 80 5.16 -3.61 -4.31
C PHE A 80 6.63 -3.49 -3.88
N LEU A 81 6.91 -3.62 -2.59
CA LEU A 81 8.23 -3.28 -2.06
C LEU A 81 9.35 -4.12 -2.67
N ASN A 82 9.12 -5.42 -2.84
CA ASN A 82 10.16 -6.31 -3.36
C ASN A 82 10.53 -6.00 -4.80
N LYS A 83 9.69 -5.26 -5.50
CA LYS A 83 9.95 -4.90 -6.90
C LYS A 83 10.68 -3.58 -7.02
N CYS A 84 10.88 -2.88 -5.93
CA CYS A 84 11.54 -1.58 -5.94
C CYS A 84 13.04 -1.74 -5.84
N ASP A 85 13.77 -0.70 -6.26
CA ASP A 85 15.22 -0.70 -6.12
C ASP A 85 15.61 -0.78 -4.65
N ASP A 86 16.67 -1.56 -4.36
CA ASP A 86 17.10 -1.73 -2.99
C ASP A 86 17.41 -0.40 -2.31
N ILE A 87 17.95 0.56 -3.06
CA ILE A 87 18.31 1.85 -2.51
C ILE A 87 17.06 2.59 -2.03
N GLU A 88 15.93 2.36 -2.67
CA GLU A 88 14.69 3.09 -2.38
C GLU A 88 13.80 2.39 -1.39
N LYS A 89 14.09 1.13 -1.06
CA LYS A 89 13.18 0.34 -0.22
C LYS A 89 12.98 0.96 1.16
N ASN A 90 14.02 1.56 1.73
CA ASN A 90 13.89 2.16 3.05
C ASN A 90 12.95 3.36 3.02
N ILE A 91 12.99 4.15 1.96
CA ILE A 91 12.12 5.30 1.81
C ILE A 91 10.67 4.84 1.70
N ILE A 92 10.45 3.82 0.89
CA ILE A 92 9.10 3.30 0.65
C ILE A 92 8.55 2.61 1.90
N ALA A 93 9.40 1.88 2.61
CA ALA A 93 8.99 1.26 3.87
C ALA A 93 8.58 2.33 4.89
N GLU A 94 9.25 3.47 4.88
CA GLU A 94 8.88 4.57 5.77
C GLU A 94 7.52 5.13 5.42
N TYR A 95 7.17 5.17 4.14
CA TYR A 95 5.83 5.61 3.74
C TYR A 95 4.78 4.71 4.38
N TYR A 96 5.01 3.40 4.33
CA TYR A 96 4.08 2.45 4.94
C TYR A 96 3.97 2.71 6.45
N GLN A 97 5.12 2.84 7.11
CA GLN A 97 5.13 3.05 8.55
C GLN A 97 4.40 4.33 8.94
N ARG A 98 4.56 5.37 8.13
CA ARG A 98 3.92 6.66 8.40
C ARG A 98 2.40 6.56 8.32
N CYS A 99 1.90 5.78 7.38
CA CYS A 99 0.46 5.68 7.15
C CYS A 99 -0.22 4.67 8.05
N PHE A 100 0.47 3.58 8.37
CA PHE A 100 -0.11 2.51 9.18
C PHE A 100 0.33 2.55 10.64
N GLY A 101 1.33 3.34 10.97
CA GLY A 101 1.77 3.48 12.34
C GLY A 101 2.56 2.30 12.88
N GLU A 102 3.05 1.42 12.02
CA GLU A 102 3.81 0.27 12.44
C GLU A 102 4.83 -0.09 11.39
N GLU A 103 5.90 -0.75 11.81
CA GLU A 103 6.94 -1.14 10.89
C GLU A 103 6.51 -2.34 10.07
N LEU A 104 7.10 -2.48 8.88
CA LEU A 104 6.83 -3.63 8.05
C LEU A 104 7.40 -4.88 8.68
N PRO A 105 6.66 -5.99 8.63
CA PRO A 105 7.20 -7.26 9.09
C PRO A 105 8.32 -7.72 8.16
N GLU A 106 9.22 -8.52 8.69
CA GLU A 106 10.28 -9.09 7.87
C GLU A 106 9.67 -10.11 6.93
N SER A 107 10.40 -10.40 5.86
CA SER A 107 9.92 -11.38 4.91
C SER A 107 9.88 -12.75 5.57
N LEU A 108 9.02 -13.62 5.03
CA LEU A 108 8.89 -14.97 5.57
C LEU A 108 10.21 -15.73 5.51
N ALA A 109 11.02 -15.46 4.48
CA ALA A 109 12.30 -16.14 4.35
C ALA A 109 13.21 -15.82 5.53
N ASN A 110 13.16 -14.59 6.03
CA ASN A 110 13.96 -14.20 7.18
C ASN A 110 13.40 -14.78 8.47
N ILE A 111 12.10 -14.89 8.55
CA ILE A 111 11.45 -15.38 9.76
C ILE A 111 11.69 -16.87 9.98
N GLN A 112 11.85 -17.61 8.90
CA GLN A 112 11.97 -19.05 8.97
C GLN A 112 13.33 -19.54 9.40
N ILE A 113 14.28 -18.67 9.56
CA ILE A 113 15.60 -19.06 10.03
C ILE A 113 15.58 -19.35 11.52
#